data_209763886b48d082c1ea3f2fa08240f2
#
_entry.id   209763886b48d082c1ea3f2fa08240f2
#
_cell.length_a   1.000
_cell.length_b   1.000
_cell.length_c   1.000
_cell.angle_alpha   90.00
_cell.angle_beta   90.00
_cell.angle_gamma   90.00
#
_symmetry.space_group_name_H-M   'P 1'
#
loop_
_entity.id
_entity.type
_entity.pdbx_description
1 polymer ?
#
loop_
_entity_poly.entity_id
_entity_poly.type
_entity_poly.pdbx_seq_one_letter_code
_entity_poly.pdbx_strand_id
1 'polypeptide(L)'
;MAAIAPKEAVKDAILDATDRLLARYGYRKMTVEDIAVETGIGKGTIYLHFSSKEEVVLSHIDRIVERLNSRLKEIAHSDATVAERLRLMLLTRVLFRFDSIQHYTQSLNDLLAALRPGLLRRRAEYFEAEAQIFKEVLIAGRESGELSFENEHATAHAMLQATNGLLPYSLSTTELGEREEVEQRTADVANLLLRGLLSRKQN
;
A
#
# COMPACT_ATOMS: atom_id res chain seq x y z
N MET A 1 1.65 36.28 17.45
CA MET A 1 1.50 34.92 18.01
C MET A 1 1.23 33.99 16.82
N ALA A 2 2.19 33.12 16.47
CA ALA A 2 1.96 32.12 15.43
C ALA A 2 0.94 31.09 15.95
N ALA A 3 -0.13 30.86 15.20
CA ALA A 3 -1.13 29.85 15.52
C ALA A 3 -0.42 28.47 15.57
N ILE A 4 -0.57 27.76 16.68
CA ILE A 4 -0.07 26.38 16.83
C ILE A 4 -0.84 25.56 15.79
N ALA A 5 -0.13 25.04 14.79
CA ALA A 5 -0.71 24.18 13.77
C ALA A 5 -1.39 22.98 14.45
N PRO A 6 -2.54 22.48 13.96
CA PRO A 6 -3.17 21.28 14.48
C PRO A 6 -2.17 20.12 14.54
N LYS A 7 -2.24 19.31 15.59
CA LYS A 7 -1.31 18.18 15.83
C LYS A 7 -1.16 17.27 14.60
N GLU A 8 -2.25 17.07 13.88
CA GLU A 8 -2.29 16.25 12.65
C GLU A 8 -1.52 16.92 11.50
N ALA A 9 -1.67 18.23 11.32
CA ALA A 9 -0.92 18.96 10.28
C ALA A 9 0.60 18.94 10.51
N VAL A 10 1.05 18.96 11.78
CA VAL A 10 2.46 18.81 12.12
C VAL A 10 2.96 17.41 11.78
N LYS A 11 2.17 16.38 12.10
CA LYS A 11 2.48 14.99 11.78
C LYS A 11 2.61 14.79 10.27
N ASP A 12 1.67 15.31 9.50
CA ASP A 12 1.71 15.24 8.04
C ASP A 12 2.93 15.95 7.46
N ALA A 13 3.27 17.13 7.94
CA ALA A 13 4.47 17.85 7.51
C ALA A 13 5.75 17.04 7.77
N ILE A 14 5.86 16.37 8.93
CA ILE A 14 6.99 15.47 9.26
C ILE A 14 7.04 14.31 8.27
N LEU A 15 5.91 13.66 7.97
CA LEU A 15 5.87 12.52 7.05
C LEU A 15 6.16 12.93 5.60
N ASP A 16 5.74 14.13 5.17
CA ASP A 16 6.07 14.66 3.84
C ASP A 16 7.55 15.01 3.70
N ALA A 17 8.16 15.59 4.74
CA ALA A 17 9.59 15.82 4.77
C ALA A 17 10.37 14.50 4.76
N THR A 18 9.88 13.49 5.48
CA THR A 18 10.48 12.15 5.51
C THR A 18 10.50 11.53 4.11
N ASP A 19 9.42 11.63 3.36
CA ASP A 19 9.33 11.15 1.98
C ASP A 19 10.42 11.76 1.09
N ARG A 20 10.53 13.11 1.08
CA ARG A 20 11.54 13.82 0.31
C ARG A 20 12.97 13.47 0.71
N LEU A 21 13.22 13.32 2.01
CA LEU A 21 14.55 13.00 2.53
C LEU A 21 14.95 11.54 2.25
N LEU A 22 14.00 10.61 2.32
CA LEU A 22 14.21 9.21 1.91
C LEU A 22 14.57 9.13 0.42
N ALA A 23 13.88 9.86 -0.44
CA ALA A 23 14.19 9.92 -1.86
C ALA A 23 15.58 10.51 -2.14
N ARG A 24 15.99 11.55 -1.39
CA ARG A 24 17.25 12.27 -1.59
C ARG A 24 18.47 11.56 -0.99
N TYR A 25 18.37 11.06 0.23
CA TYR A 25 19.50 10.56 1.01
C TYR A 25 19.44 9.08 1.35
N GLY A 26 18.27 8.47 1.24
CA GLY A 26 17.98 7.13 1.72
C GLY A 26 17.92 7.02 3.25
N TYR A 27 17.42 5.88 3.72
CA TYR A 27 17.18 5.66 5.15
C TYR A 27 18.45 5.79 6.02
N ARG A 28 19.60 5.27 5.55
CA ARG A 28 20.82 5.25 6.36
C ARG A 28 21.35 6.66 6.67
N LYS A 29 21.34 7.54 5.67
CA LYS A 29 21.93 8.89 5.78
C LYS A 29 20.95 9.90 6.37
N MET A 30 19.64 9.73 6.16
CA MET A 30 18.62 10.61 6.72
C MET A 30 18.67 10.58 8.25
N THR A 31 18.56 11.73 8.89
CA THR A 31 18.50 11.90 10.35
C THR A 31 17.23 12.62 10.79
N VAL A 32 16.90 12.58 12.09
CA VAL A 32 15.78 13.35 12.65
C VAL A 32 16.07 14.84 12.59
N GLU A 33 17.35 15.23 12.65
CA GLU A 33 17.82 16.60 12.46
C GLU A 33 17.49 17.13 11.06
N ASP A 34 17.68 16.30 10.02
CA ASP A 34 17.34 16.68 8.65
C ASP A 34 15.82 16.91 8.51
N ILE A 35 15.01 16.08 9.14
CA ILE A 35 13.55 16.25 9.18
C ILE A 35 13.19 17.56 9.90
N ALA A 36 13.81 17.86 11.00
CA ALA A 36 13.59 19.10 11.76
C ALA A 36 13.92 20.34 10.92
N VAL A 37 15.05 20.32 10.21
CA VAL A 37 15.46 21.39 9.29
C VAL A 37 14.48 21.54 8.12
N GLU A 38 14.11 20.43 7.48
CA GLU A 38 13.21 20.41 6.32
C GLU A 38 11.80 20.93 6.66
N THR A 39 11.32 20.67 7.88
CA THR A 39 10.00 21.08 8.35
C THR A 39 9.99 22.44 9.07
N GLY A 40 11.15 22.98 9.43
CA GLY A 40 11.27 24.20 10.22
C GLY A 40 10.80 24.07 11.68
N ILE A 41 10.71 22.83 12.21
CA ILE A 41 10.31 22.58 13.61
C ILE A 41 11.47 22.03 14.43
N GLY A 42 11.39 22.19 15.76
CA GLY A 42 12.42 21.65 16.66
C GLY A 42 12.42 20.12 16.70
N LYS A 43 13.61 19.49 16.82
CA LYS A 43 13.76 18.04 17.01
C LYS A 43 12.92 17.50 18.16
N GLY A 44 12.78 18.25 19.26
CA GLY A 44 11.91 17.88 20.37
C GLY A 44 10.45 17.74 19.96
N THR A 45 9.96 18.58 19.04
CA THR A 45 8.60 18.48 18.51
C THR A 45 8.41 17.18 17.72
N ILE A 46 9.41 16.73 16.96
CA ILE A 46 9.32 15.45 16.25
C ILE A 46 9.19 14.31 17.23
N TYR A 47 9.97 14.31 18.33
CA TYR A 47 9.89 13.26 19.36
C TYR A 47 8.62 13.28 20.19
N LEU A 48 7.82 14.37 20.16
CA LEU A 48 6.46 14.37 20.72
C LEU A 48 5.47 13.55 19.87
N HIS A 49 5.75 13.36 18.60
CA HIS A 49 4.90 12.61 17.65
C HIS A 49 5.40 11.19 17.39
N PHE A 50 6.72 10.98 17.39
CA PHE A 50 7.34 9.72 17.00
C PHE A 50 8.49 9.37 17.93
N SER A 51 8.54 8.15 18.41
CA SER A 51 9.53 7.69 19.40
C SER A 51 10.96 7.55 18.82
N SER A 52 11.10 7.40 17.50
CA SER A 52 12.38 7.17 16.83
C SER A 52 12.31 7.51 15.35
N LYS A 53 13.47 7.58 14.68
CA LYS A 53 13.55 7.66 13.21
C LYS A 53 12.85 6.48 12.54
N GLU A 54 13.02 5.28 13.09
CA GLU A 54 12.32 4.07 12.61
C GLU A 54 10.81 4.27 12.63
N GLU A 55 10.26 4.79 13.73
CA GLU A 55 8.83 5.04 13.87
C GLU A 55 8.31 6.10 12.91
N VAL A 56 9.07 7.16 12.65
CA VAL A 56 8.72 8.15 11.61
C VAL A 56 8.54 7.48 10.25
N VAL A 57 9.50 6.65 9.86
CA VAL A 57 9.48 6.00 8.54
C VAL A 57 8.41 4.91 8.45
N LEU A 58 8.21 4.14 9.52
CA LEU A 58 7.11 3.16 9.57
C LEU A 58 5.75 3.86 9.49
N SER A 59 5.57 5.00 10.17
CA SER A 59 4.33 5.80 10.06
C SER A 59 4.15 6.43 8.68
N HIS A 60 5.24 6.74 7.97
CA HIS A 60 5.15 7.13 6.56
C HIS A 60 4.62 5.97 5.69
N ILE A 61 5.07 4.75 5.94
CA ILE A 61 4.56 3.56 5.26
C ILE A 61 3.09 3.30 5.62
N ASP A 62 2.70 3.44 6.91
CA ASP A 62 1.30 3.36 7.34
C ASP A 62 0.42 4.30 6.51
N ARG A 63 0.86 5.57 6.34
CA ARG A 63 0.13 6.58 5.54
C ARG A 63 0.00 6.17 4.06
N ILE A 64 1.01 5.54 3.48
CA ILE A 64 0.94 4.99 2.11
C ILE A 64 -0.13 3.90 2.04
N VAL A 65 -0.18 2.99 3.02
CA VAL A 65 -1.18 1.92 3.09
C VAL A 65 -2.59 2.49 3.30
N GLU A 66 -2.75 3.49 4.16
CA GLU A 66 -4.04 4.16 4.38
C GLU A 66 -4.57 4.83 3.10
N ARG A 67 -3.71 5.52 2.35
CA ARG A 67 -4.05 6.11 1.05
C ARG A 67 -4.45 5.04 0.02
N LEU A 68 -3.74 3.92 -0.01
CA LEU A 68 -4.12 2.78 -0.84
C LEU A 68 -5.50 2.25 -0.45
N ASN A 69 -5.74 2.00 0.84
CA ASN A 69 -7.04 1.49 1.33
C ASN A 69 -8.19 2.43 0.97
N SER A 70 -7.96 3.75 1.04
CA SER A 70 -8.95 4.74 0.60
C SER A 70 -9.27 4.59 -0.89
N ARG A 71 -8.25 4.43 -1.73
CA ARG A 71 -8.42 4.18 -3.16
C ARG A 71 -9.15 2.87 -3.46
N LEU A 72 -8.81 1.80 -2.74
CA LEU A 72 -9.50 0.50 -2.89
C LEU A 72 -10.98 0.62 -2.52
N LYS A 73 -11.33 1.37 -1.46
CA LYS A 73 -12.72 1.64 -1.07
C LYS A 73 -13.47 2.45 -2.13
N GLU A 74 -12.85 3.48 -2.72
CA GLU A 74 -13.44 4.24 -3.83
C GLU A 74 -13.82 3.32 -5.00
N ILE A 75 -12.91 2.41 -5.39
CA ILE A 75 -13.15 1.43 -6.46
C ILE A 75 -14.24 0.44 -6.05
N ALA A 76 -14.20 -0.08 -4.82
CA ALA A 76 -15.18 -1.03 -4.30
C ALA A 76 -16.63 -0.48 -4.35
N HIS A 77 -16.80 0.84 -4.21
CA HIS A 77 -18.10 1.51 -4.22
C HIS A 77 -18.42 2.21 -5.56
N SER A 78 -17.62 1.99 -6.61
CA SER A 78 -17.88 2.55 -7.95
C SER A 78 -19.04 1.81 -8.66
N ASP A 79 -19.57 2.43 -9.72
CA ASP A 79 -20.64 1.88 -10.54
C ASP A 79 -20.18 0.79 -11.55
N ALA A 80 -18.90 0.41 -11.53
CA ALA A 80 -18.34 -0.63 -12.38
C ALA A 80 -18.90 -2.03 -12.01
N THR A 81 -18.84 -2.97 -12.94
CA THR A 81 -19.22 -4.38 -12.67
C THR A 81 -18.35 -4.97 -11.56
N VAL A 82 -18.83 -5.99 -10.86
CA VAL A 82 -18.07 -6.67 -9.80
C VAL A 82 -16.71 -7.16 -10.31
N ALA A 83 -16.67 -7.77 -11.49
CA ALA A 83 -15.44 -8.26 -12.08
C ALA A 83 -14.46 -7.12 -12.36
N GLU A 84 -14.94 -5.98 -12.85
CA GLU A 84 -14.09 -4.82 -13.14
C GLU A 84 -13.58 -4.15 -11.86
N ARG A 85 -14.43 -4.01 -10.83
CA ARG A 85 -13.99 -3.52 -9.51
C ARG A 85 -12.87 -4.37 -8.94
N LEU A 86 -13.03 -5.70 -8.90
CA LEU A 86 -11.99 -6.61 -8.40
C LEU A 86 -10.70 -6.52 -9.24
N ARG A 87 -10.82 -6.42 -10.56
CA ARG A 87 -9.67 -6.25 -11.47
C ARG A 87 -8.93 -4.94 -11.17
N LEU A 88 -9.65 -3.83 -11.10
CA LEU A 88 -9.07 -2.51 -10.81
C LEU A 88 -8.45 -2.46 -9.40
N MET A 89 -9.07 -3.11 -8.42
CA MET A 89 -8.53 -3.18 -7.06
C MET A 89 -7.19 -3.93 -7.03
N LEU A 90 -7.05 -5.07 -7.73
CA LEU A 90 -5.78 -5.81 -7.82
C LEU A 90 -4.69 -4.98 -8.52
N LEU A 91 -5.01 -4.32 -9.63
CA LEU A 91 -4.10 -3.41 -10.33
C LEU A 91 -3.68 -2.25 -9.44
N THR A 92 -4.65 -1.56 -8.84
CA THR A 92 -4.39 -0.43 -7.93
C THR A 92 -3.51 -0.85 -6.76
N ARG A 93 -3.79 -2.01 -6.16
CA ARG A 93 -3.00 -2.56 -5.05
C ARG A 93 -1.52 -2.68 -5.36
N VAL A 94 -1.19 -3.18 -6.56
CA VAL A 94 0.20 -3.39 -6.97
C VAL A 94 0.83 -2.10 -7.45
N LEU A 95 0.18 -1.41 -8.38
CA LEU A 95 0.74 -0.21 -9.03
C LEU A 95 0.88 0.97 -8.06
N PHE A 96 -0.07 1.18 -7.16
CA PHE A 96 0.03 2.24 -6.15
C PHE A 96 1.28 2.07 -5.27
N ARG A 97 1.58 0.82 -4.85
CA ARG A 97 2.78 0.54 -4.07
C ARG A 97 4.05 0.68 -4.91
N PHE A 98 4.02 0.22 -6.15
CA PHE A 98 5.13 0.41 -7.07
C PHE A 98 5.45 1.89 -7.25
N ASP A 99 4.44 2.70 -7.59
CA ASP A 99 4.57 4.14 -7.81
C ASP A 99 5.03 4.88 -6.54
N SER A 100 4.58 4.43 -5.35
CA SER A 100 4.95 5.04 -4.07
C SER A 100 6.42 4.85 -3.70
N ILE A 101 7.12 3.85 -4.27
CA ILE A 101 8.49 3.53 -3.86
C ILE A 101 9.53 3.70 -4.98
N GLN A 102 9.08 3.96 -6.22
CA GLN A 102 10.00 4.10 -7.36
C GLN A 102 11.08 5.18 -7.15
N HIS A 103 10.82 6.16 -6.28
CA HIS A 103 11.78 7.21 -5.93
C HIS A 103 12.92 6.74 -5.01
N TYR A 104 12.77 5.57 -4.37
CA TYR A 104 13.74 5.02 -3.43
C TYR A 104 14.69 3.97 -4.03
N THR A 105 14.77 3.89 -5.38
CA THR A 105 15.42 2.81 -6.14
C THR A 105 16.81 2.41 -5.62
N GLN A 106 17.64 3.38 -5.24
CA GLN A 106 19.00 3.12 -4.74
C GLN A 106 19.07 2.70 -3.28
N SER A 107 18.05 2.96 -2.47
CA SER A 107 18.05 2.74 -1.02
C SER A 107 16.94 1.81 -0.52
N LEU A 108 16.09 1.32 -1.41
CA LEU A 108 14.93 0.51 -1.03
C LEU A 108 15.32 -0.76 -0.26
N ASN A 109 16.32 -1.48 -0.74
CA ASN A 109 16.79 -2.70 -0.07
C ASN A 109 17.31 -2.42 1.34
N ASP A 110 18.08 -1.32 1.51
CA ASP A 110 18.57 -0.88 2.81
C ASP A 110 17.42 -0.46 3.74
N LEU A 111 16.43 0.23 3.20
CA LEU A 111 15.23 0.65 3.92
C LEU A 111 14.45 -0.58 4.41
N LEU A 112 14.13 -1.50 3.50
CA LEU A 112 13.39 -2.72 3.82
C LEU A 112 14.14 -3.60 4.81
N ALA A 113 15.45 -3.75 4.65
CA ALA A 113 16.28 -4.52 5.59
C ALA A 113 16.28 -3.91 7.00
N ALA A 114 16.43 -2.58 7.11
CA ALA A 114 16.47 -1.86 8.38
C ALA A 114 15.11 -1.89 9.11
N LEU A 115 14.01 -1.80 8.37
CA LEU A 115 12.65 -1.73 8.93
C LEU A 115 11.95 -3.08 9.01
N ARG A 116 12.58 -4.16 8.52
CA ARG A 116 11.95 -5.48 8.43
C ARG A 116 11.19 -5.94 9.67
N PRO A 117 11.74 -5.84 10.91
CA PRO A 117 11.01 -6.27 12.11
C PRO A 117 9.72 -5.47 12.34
N GLY A 118 9.77 -4.14 12.15
CA GLY A 118 8.62 -3.25 12.27
C GLY A 118 7.56 -3.52 11.21
N LEU A 119 7.98 -3.71 9.95
CA LEU A 119 7.11 -4.03 8.82
C LEU A 119 6.41 -5.38 9.00
N LEU A 120 7.12 -6.41 9.46
CA LEU A 120 6.52 -7.73 9.70
C LEU A 120 5.45 -7.71 10.79
N ARG A 121 5.61 -6.88 11.83
CA ARG A 121 4.57 -6.71 12.87
C ARG A 121 3.29 -6.09 12.29
N ARG A 122 3.40 -5.11 11.40
CA ARG A 122 2.27 -4.38 10.80
C ARG A 122 1.64 -5.09 9.60
N ARG A 123 2.40 -5.98 8.96
CA ARG A 123 2.00 -6.64 7.71
C ARG A 123 0.68 -7.40 7.81
N ALA A 124 0.44 -8.09 8.92
CA ALA A 124 -0.79 -8.85 9.12
C ALA A 124 -2.01 -7.93 9.16
N GLU A 125 -1.90 -6.77 9.84
CA GLU A 125 -2.96 -5.76 9.92
C GLU A 125 -3.23 -5.12 8.55
N TYR A 126 -2.18 -4.76 7.79
CA TYR A 126 -2.33 -4.24 6.44
C TYR A 126 -3.04 -5.22 5.52
N PHE A 127 -2.62 -6.48 5.56
CA PHE A 127 -3.18 -7.53 4.72
C PHE A 127 -4.65 -7.79 5.03
N GLU A 128 -4.99 -7.83 6.33
CA GLU A 128 -6.37 -8.02 6.76
C GLU A 128 -7.27 -6.83 6.41
N ALA A 129 -6.78 -5.60 6.57
CA ALA A 129 -7.51 -4.40 6.18
C ALA A 129 -7.84 -4.39 4.67
N GLU A 130 -6.89 -4.79 3.82
CA GLU A 130 -7.13 -4.95 2.39
C GLU A 130 -8.12 -6.08 2.10
N ALA A 131 -7.96 -7.24 2.77
CA ALA A 131 -8.84 -8.40 2.58
C ALA A 131 -10.30 -8.06 2.88
N GLN A 132 -10.58 -7.24 3.90
CA GLN A 132 -11.93 -6.81 4.22
C GLN A 132 -12.56 -5.98 3.10
N ILE A 133 -11.79 -5.08 2.45
CA ILE A 133 -12.31 -4.28 1.32
C ILE A 133 -12.63 -5.19 0.12
N PHE A 134 -11.76 -6.15 -0.19
CA PHE A 134 -12.02 -7.14 -1.26
C PHE A 134 -13.24 -8.01 -0.96
N LYS A 135 -13.40 -8.42 0.31
CA LYS A 135 -14.52 -9.22 0.77
C LYS A 135 -15.87 -8.54 0.52
N GLU A 136 -15.99 -7.23 0.72
CA GLU A 136 -17.22 -6.48 0.44
C GLU A 136 -17.67 -6.66 -1.01
N VAL A 137 -16.74 -6.52 -1.97
CA VAL A 137 -17.04 -6.69 -3.40
C VAL A 137 -17.34 -8.13 -3.76
N LEU A 138 -16.64 -9.09 -3.14
CA LEU A 138 -16.90 -10.52 -3.36
C LEU A 138 -18.30 -10.90 -2.88
N ILE A 139 -18.75 -10.44 -1.70
CA ILE A 139 -20.09 -10.67 -1.18
C ILE A 139 -21.14 -10.15 -2.17
N ALA A 140 -21.00 -8.89 -2.62
CA ALA A 140 -21.91 -8.30 -3.60
C ALA A 140 -21.96 -9.11 -4.91
N GLY A 141 -20.84 -9.62 -5.38
CA GLY A 141 -20.77 -10.45 -6.59
C GLY A 141 -21.40 -11.82 -6.43
N ARG A 142 -21.33 -12.43 -5.25
CA ARG A 142 -22.03 -13.68 -4.94
C ARG A 142 -23.53 -13.45 -4.83
N GLU A 143 -23.96 -12.39 -4.18
CA GLU A 143 -25.38 -12.03 -4.02
C GLU A 143 -26.06 -11.70 -5.36
N SER A 144 -25.32 -11.04 -6.29
CA SER A 144 -25.80 -10.77 -7.65
C SER A 144 -25.75 -12.00 -8.56
N GLY A 145 -25.12 -13.09 -8.14
CA GLY A 145 -24.92 -14.30 -8.95
C GLY A 145 -23.82 -14.17 -10.02
N GLU A 146 -23.06 -13.07 -10.04
CA GLU A 146 -21.96 -12.88 -10.96
C GLU A 146 -20.74 -13.76 -10.61
N LEU A 147 -20.52 -14.03 -9.32
CA LEU A 147 -19.40 -14.81 -8.81
C LEU A 147 -19.87 -16.09 -8.11
N SER A 148 -19.05 -17.13 -8.21
CA SER A 148 -19.25 -18.41 -7.53
C SER A 148 -17.98 -18.82 -6.80
N PHE A 149 -18.04 -18.93 -5.47
CA PHE A 149 -16.96 -19.37 -4.57
C PHE A 149 -17.57 -19.81 -3.23
N GLU A 150 -16.80 -20.59 -2.46
CA GLU A 150 -17.29 -21.15 -1.19
C GLU A 150 -17.18 -20.18 -0.01
N ASN A 151 -16.03 -19.48 0.11
CA ASN A 151 -15.74 -18.65 1.27
C ASN A 151 -15.10 -17.31 0.84
N GLU A 152 -15.76 -16.22 1.16
CA GLU A 152 -15.34 -14.88 0.76
C GLU A 152 -14.00 -14.44 1.39
N HIS A 153 -13.74 -14.82 2.66
CA HIS A 153 -12.48 -14.48 3.33
C HIS A 153 -11.30 -15.24 2.71
N ALA A 154 -11.45 -16.57 2.52
CA ALA A 154 -10.43 -17.38 1.87
C ALA A 154 -10.16 -16.91 0.43
N THR A 155 -11.21 -16.53 -0.31
CA THR A 155 -11.09 -16.01 -1.67
C THR A 155 -10.37 -14.68 -1.71
N ALA A 156 -10.73 -13.72 -0.84
CA ALA A 156 -10.03 -12.44 -0.72
C ALA A 156 -8.54 -12.65 -0.41
N HIS A 157 -8.22 -13.48 0.57
CA HIS A 157 -6.85 -13.83 0.92
C HIS A 157 -6.08 -14.46 -0.25
N ALA A 158 -6.69 -15.39 -0.99
CA ALA A 158 -6.06 -16.02 -2.15
C ALA A 158 -5.76 -14.99 -3.26
N MET A 159 -6.68 -14.06 -3.54
CA MET A 159 -6.48 -12.98 -4.52
C MET A 159 -5.31 -12.07 -4.13
N LEU A 160 -5.23 -11.67 -2.86
CA LEU A 160 -4.15 -10.85 -2.36
C LEU A 160 -2.80 -11.59 -2.38
N GLN A 161 -2.79 -12.87 -1.98
CA GLN A 161 -1.58 -13.70 -2.00
C GLN A 161 -1.05 -13.93 -3.42
N ALA A 162 -1.93 -14.13 -4.40
CA ALA A 162 -1.54 -14.32 -5.80
C ALA A 162 -0.79 -13.12 -6.38
N THR A 163 -1.04 -11.90 -5.89
CA THR A 163 -0.35 -10.69 -6.34
C THR A 163 0.83 -10.26 -5.45
N ASN A 164 1.07 -10.96 -4.33
CA ASN A 164 2.16 -10.59 -3.40
C ASN A 164 3.56 -10.68 -4.03
N GLY A 165 3.79 -11.60 -4.98
CA GLY A 165 5.06 -11.72 -5.70
C GLY A 165 5.37 -10.51 -6.59
N LEU A 166 4.37 -9.67 -6.89
CA LEU A 166 4.51 -8.47 -7.70
C LEU A 166 4.69 -7.19 -6.86
N LEU A 167 4.76 -7.33 -5.54
CA LEU A 167 4.90 -6.17 -4.65
C LEU A 167 6.37 -5.86 -4.38
N PRO A 168 6.73 -4.57 -4.28
CA PRO A 168 8.11 -4.13 -4.15
C PRO A 168 8.88 -4.68 -2.95
N TYR A 169 8.20 -5.01 -1.85
CA TYR A 169 8.83 -5.63 -0.68
C TYR A 169 9.13 -7.13 -0.85
N SER A 170 8.66 -7.74 -1.93
CA SER A 170 8.95 -9.12 -2.31
C SER A 170 10.12 -9.20 -3.30
N LEU A 171 10.29 -8.17 -4.12
CA LEU A 171 11.32 -8.06 -5.15
C LEU A 171 11.99 -6.69 -5.07
N SER A 172 13.24 -6.59 -5.50
CA SER A 172 13.86 -5.28 -5.74
C SER A 172 13.17 -4.58 -6.92
N THR A 173 13.27 -3.26 -7.00
CA THR A 173 12.70 -2.50 -8.14
C THR A 173 13.29 -2.95 -9.48
N THR A 174 14.55 -3.39 -9.49
CA THR A 174 15.20 -3.94 -10.71
C THR A 174 14.59 -5.28 -11.12
N GLU A 175 14.23 -6.15 -10.14
CA GLU A 175 13.61 -7.45 -10.41
C GLU A 175 12.13 -7.31 -10.79
N LEU A 176 11.45 -6.27 -10.33
CA LEU A 176 10.08 -5.98 -10.73
C LEU A 176 9.97 -5.62 -12.21
N GLY A 177 10.98 -4.96 -12.77
CA GLY A 177 10.97 -4.44 -14.14
C GLY A 177 10.33 -3.06 -14.24
N GLU A 178 10.00 -2.67 -15.45
CA GLU A 178 9.33 -1.40 -15.74
C GLU A 178 7.86 -1.44 -15.32
N ARG A 179 7.29 -0.25 -15.08
CA ARG A 179 5.90 -0.10 -14.60
C ARG A 179 4.88 -0.82 -15.49
N GLU A 180 5.03 -0.69 -16.80
CA GLU A 180 4.15 -1.31 -17.80
C GLU A 180 4.21 -2.84 -17.74
N GLU A 181 5.38 -3.42 -17.48
CA GLU A 181 5.52 -4.86 -17.29
C GLU A 181 4.84 -5.35 -16.03
N VAL A 182 4.97 -4.59 -14.92
CA VAL A 182 4.28 -4.90 -13.65
C VAL A 182 2.77 -4.81 -13.82
N GLU A 183 2.28 -3.79 -14.55
CA GLU A 183 0.88 -3.63 -14.88
C GLU A 183 0.36 -4.82 -15.68
N GLN A 184 1.07 -5.24 -16.74
CA GLN A 184 0.68 -6.36 -17.57
C GLN A 184 0.64 -7.67 -16.78
N ARG A 185 1.69 -7.98 -16.00
CA ARG A 185 1.75 -9.18 -15.15
C ARG A 185 0.60 -9.18 -14.13
N THR A 186 0.29 -8.02 -13.55
CA THR A 186 -0.82 -7.91 -12.59
C THR A 186 -2.17 -8.14 -13.28
N ALA A 187 -2.35 -7.58 -14.49
CA ALA A 187 -3.56 -7.79 -15.27
C ALA A 187 -3.76 -9.26 -15.66
N ASP A 188 -2.67 -9.96 -16.02
CA ASP A 188 -2.73 -11.38 -16.36
C ASP A 188 -3.14 -12.24 -15.16
N VAL A 189 -2.56 -11.98 -13.97
CA VAL A 189 -2.96 -12.65 -12.72
C VAL A 189 -4.42 -12.34 -12.38
N ALA A 190 -4.83 -11.07 -12.45
CA ALA A 190 -6.21 -10.66 -12.18
C ALA A 190 -7.20 -11.36 -13.11
N ASN A 191 -6.92 -11.39 -14.42
CA ASN A 191 -7.77 -12.05 -15.41
C ASN A 191 -7.88 -13.56 -15.15
N LEU A 192 -6.78 -14.23 -14.77
CA LEU A 192 -6.78 -15.64 -14.43
C LEU A 192 -7.67 -15.93 -13.22
N LEU A 193 -7.54 -15.14 -12.15
CA LEU A 193 -8.33 -15.28 -10.93
C LEU A 193 -9.83 -15.05 -11.20
N LEU A 194 -10.15 -13.99 -11.93
CA LEU A 194 -11.54 -13.64 -12.24
C LEU A 194 -12.23 -14.70 -13.10
N ARG A 195 -11.52 -15.27 -14.10
CA ARG A 195 -12.07 -16.39 -14.90
C ARG A 195 -12.43 -17.60 -14.05
N GLY A 196 -11.69 -17.83 -12.96
CA GLY A 196 -12.00 -18.91 -12.00
C GLY A 196 -13.18 -18.62 -11.09
N LEU A 197 -13.50 -17.33 -10.87
CA LEU A 197 -14.56 -16.89 -9.96
C LEU A 197 -15.89 -16.61 -10.66
N LEU A 198 -15.88 -16.28 -11.96
CA LEU A 198 -17.11 -15.99 -12.70
C LEU A 198 -18.04 -17.20 -12.73
N SER A 199 -19.30 -16.97 -12.39
CA SER A 199 -20.35 -18.00 -12.48
C SER A 199 -20.46 -18.51 -13.91
N ARG A 200 -20.38 -19.82 -14.09
CA ARG A 200 -20.65 -20.44 -15.39
C ARG A 200 -22.15 -20.27 -15.67
N LYS A 201 -22.52 -19.55 -16.73
CA LYS A 201 -23.91 -19.61 -17.22
C LYS A 201 -24.20 -21.06 -17.54
N GLN A 202 -25.11 -21.65 -16.78
CA GLN A 202 -25.70 -22.95 -17.20
C GLN A 202 -26.45 -22.67 -18.49
N ASN A 203 -25.99 -23.25 -19.59
CA ASN A 203 -26.73 -23.34 -20.85
C ASN A 203 -27.77 -24.44 -20.72
#